data_fed7f5bfedae3f9f48c245ec833ac205
#
_entry.id   fed7f5bfedae3f9f48c245ec833ac205
#
_cell.length_a   1.000
_cell.length_b   1.000
_cell.length_c   1.000
_cell.angle_alpha   90.00
_cell.angle_beta   90.00
_cell.angle_gamma   90.00
#
_symmetry.space_group_name_H-M   'P 1'
#
loop_
_entity.id
_entity.type
_entity.pdbx_description
1 polymer ?
#
loop_
_entity_poly.entity_id
_entity_poly.type
_entity_poly.pdbx_seq_one_letter_code
_entity_poly.pdbx_strand_id
1 'polypeptide(L)'
;MKRKTKRDTSTGRAIAPTAPDRPPHAYVVQRPVRGSDIPMELHFVLTRDEIYVPIAVRKPPGAGPFPVITMGRGDGRGGYPHVETQVGRLAPMQDRMIARGYAVVYLNYRNEIPHLYEREDEVANLPDDISGGDNRTLKSAPSLDSDDFIAVVRYLETLPWVDRKAIGAVGVSHSGEMILKAAAKITLAAGVAIEGASHEFLAVDTGPKAPRKADEIQYQDIAVVKKNADKKRAMRRIRGINTPILHIGRDGDHLQGIFKLAHEWMGQAGKDSTWASFDHPDHGFPYIYRQADGSYRPDPVQQQAFDLFMDYFDKRLKKQ
;
A
#
# COMPACT_ATOMS: atom_id res chain seq x y z
N MET A 1 52.85 7.33 -57.02
CA MET A 1 52.58 8.29 -55.91
C MET A 1 51.14 8.16 -55.51
N LYS A 2 50.81 7.48 -54.39
CA LYS A 2 49.43 7.36 -53.86
C LYS A 2 49.29 8.31 -52.64
N ARG A 3 48.52 9.34 -52.77
CA ARG A 3 48.16 10.25 -51.65
C ARG A 3 47.20 9.54 -50.71
N LYS A 4 47.61 9.33 -49.45
CA LYS A 4 46.76 8.90 -48.35
C LYS A 4 46.03 10.13 -47.81
N THR A 5 44.73 10.18 -47.98
CA THR A 5 43.85 11.11 -47.29
C THR A 5 43.66 10.64 -45.84
N LYS A 6 44.11 11.45 -44.88
CA LYS A 6 43.81 11.28 -43.46
C LYS A 6 42.31 11.56 -43.25
N ARG A 7 41.57 10.57 -42.75
CA ARG A 7 40.24 10.78 -42.19
C ARG A 7 40.40 11.44 -40.83
N ASP A 8 39.86 12.63 -40.72
CA ASP A 8 39.69 13.34 -39.44
C ASP A 8 38.54 12.68 -38.66
N THR A 9 38.86 11.99 -37.58
CA THR A 9 37.89 11.40 -36.66
C THR A 9 37.69 12.35 -35.48
N SER A 10 37.11 13.52 -35.72
CA SER A 10 36.58 14.31 -34.65
C SER A 10 35.30 13.61 -34.16
N THR A 11 35.39 12.79 -33.13
CA THR A 11 34.27 12.25 -32.37
C THR A 11 33.63 13.43 -31.66
N GLY A 12 32.65 14.04 -32.29
CA GLY A 12 31.74 14.93 -31.64
C GLY A 12 31.06 14.16 -30.48
N ARG A 13 31.50 14.47 -29.29
CA ARG A 13 30.81 14.03 -28.08
C ARG A 13 29.38 14.54 -28.14
N ALA A 14 28.42 13.68 -28.45
CA ALA A 14 27.01 14.02 -28.35
C ALA A 14 26.77 14.49 -26.92
N ILE A 15 26.49 15.78 -26.77
CA ILE A 15 26.01 16.32 -25.50
C ILE A 15 24.68 15.60 -25.28
N ALA A 16 24.64 14.70 -24.28
CA ALA A 16 23.37 14.13 -23.84
C ALA A 16 22.43 15.30 -23.56
N PRO A 17 21.19 15.28 -24.08
CA PRO A 17 20.23 16.32 -23.75
C PRO A 17 20.16 16.41 -22.22
N THR A 18 20.39 17.62 -21.70
CA THR A 18 20.11 17.91 -20.30
C THR A 18 18.68 17.46 -20.06
N ALA A 19 18.48 16.52 -19.15
CA ALA A 19 17.14 16.09 -18.80
C ALA A 19 16.32 17.35 -18.53
N PRO A 20 15.11 17.49 -19.11
CA PRO A 20 14.29 18.65 -18.86
C PRO A 20 14.15 18.79 -17.33
N ASP A 21 14.17 20.02 -16.83
CA ASP A 21 13.98 20.31 -15.43
C ASP A 21 12.84 19.44 -14.92
N ARG A 22 13.14 18.48 -14.05
CA ARG A 22 12.12 17.55 -13.55
C ARG A 22 11.03 18.40 -12.90
N PRO A 23 9.75 18.18 -13.25
CA PRO A 23 8.66 18.83 -12.55
C PRO A 23 8.80 18.55 -11.04
N PRO A 24 8.32 19.46 -10.20
CA PRO A 24 8.42 19.31 -8.76
C PRO A 24 7.88 17.94 -8.34
N HIS A 25 8.52 17.30 -7.36
CA HIS A 25 8.20 15.94 -6.89
C HIS A 25 6.72 15.77 -6.47
N ALA A 26 6.01 16.86 -6.21
CA ALA A 26 4.59 16.84 -5.94
C ALA A 26 3.94 18.19 -6.26
N TYR A 27 2.71 18.12 -6.77
CA TYR A 27 1.78 19.22 -6.73
C TYR A 27 0.95 19.11 -5.46
N VAL A 28 0.72 20.23 -4.76
CA VAL A 28 -0.09 20.24 -3.54
C VAL A 28 -1.34 21.07 -3.77
N VAL A 29 -2.51 20.48 -3.54
CA VAL A 29 -3.81 21.14 -3.64
C VAL A 29 -4.58 20.92 -2.35
N GLN A 30 -4.96 22.01 -1.68
CA GLN A 30 -5.78 21.94 -0.47
C GLN A 30 -7.27 21.71 -0.82
N ARG A 31 -7.93 20.82 -0.08
CA ARG A 31 -9.35 20.48 -0.21
C ARG A 31 -10.02 20.39 1.17
N PRO A 32 -11.26 20.87 1.30
CA PRO A 32 -12.05 20.62 2.50
C PRO A 32 -12.41 19.14 2.58
N VAL A 33 -12.59 18.63 3.79
CA VAL A 33 -13.06 17.28 4.05
C VAL A 33 -14.45 17.35 4.66
N ARG A 34 -15.44 16.72 4.01
CA ARG A 34 -16.82 16.77 4.47
C ARG A 34 -16.95 16.25 5.90
N GLY A 35 -17.47 17.10 6.79
CA GLY A 35 -17.73 16.77 8.20
C GLY A 35 -16.46 16.58 9.02
N SER A 36 -15.41 17.30 8.69
CA SER A 36 -14.22 17.47 9.49
C SER A 36 -13.69 18.89 9.31
N ASP A 37 -13.19 19.49 10.39
CA ASP A 37 -12.54 20.81 10.35
C ASP A 37 -11.09 20.72 9.88
N ILE A 38 -10.56 19.51 9.75
CA ILE A 38 -9.18 19.28 9.29
C ILE A 38 -9.22 19.03 7.79
N PRO A 39 -8.69 19.95 6.97
CA PRO A 39 -8.64 19.78 5.52
C PRO A 39 -7.68 18.66 5.13
N MET A 40 -7.70 18.27 3.87
CA MET A 40 -6.65 17.45 3.25
C MET A 40 -5.82 18.27 2.29
N GLU A 41 -4.57 17.90 2.17
CA GLU A 41 -3.67 18.33 1.10
C GLU A 41 -3.53 17.14 0.12
N LEU A 42 -3.96 17.33 -1.13
CA LEU A 42 -3.70 16.36 -2.18
C LEU A 42 -2.29 16.59 -2.73
N HIS A 43 -1.47 15.56 -2.68
CA HIS A 43 -0.14 15.56 -3.25
C HIS A 43 -0.08 14.56 -4.39
N PHE A 44 0.63 14.89 -5.46
CA PHE A 44 0.87 14.03 -6.60
C PHE A 44 2.36 13.66 -6.60
N VAL A 45 2.66 12.51 -6.04
CA VAL A 45 4.04 12.06 -5.82
C VAL A 45 4.59 11.39 -7.06
N LEU A 46 5.72 11.89 -7.55
CA LEU A 46 6.40 11.33 -8.71
C LEU A 46 7.14 10.05 -8.32
N THR A 47 6.81 8.96 -9.00
CA THR A 47 7.50 7.68 -8.86
C THR A 47 8.80 7.65 -9.68
N ARG A 48 9.62 6.62 -9.49
CA ARG A 48 10.91 6.48 -10.20
C ARG A 48 10.77 6.31 -11.72
N ASP A 49 9.61 5.85 -12.18
CA ASP A 49 9.25 5.64 -13.58
C ASP A 49 8.34 6.76 -14.12
N GLU A 50 8.38 7.92 -13.46
CA GLU A 50 7.79 9.18 -13.90
C GLU A 50 6.25 9.18 -13.96
N ILE A 51 5.61 8.31 -13.16
CA ILE A 51 4.17 8.32 -12.94
C ILE A 51 3.85 9.08 -11.66
N TYR A 52 2.80 9.91 -11.67
CA TYR A 52 2.28 10.55 -10.47
C TYR A 52 1.26 9.66 -9.78
N VAL A 53 1.45 9.40 -8.48
CA VAL A 53 0.47 8.74 -7.63
C VAL A 53 -0.16 9.74 -6.67
N PRO A 54 -1.49 9.79 -6.57
CA PRO A 54 -2.18 10.71 -5.67
C PRO A 54 -2.15 10.19 -4.24
N ILE A 55 -1.86 11.10 -3.32
CA ILE A 55 -2.01 10.86 -1.88
C ILE A 55 -2.77 12.03 -1.24
N ALA A 56 -3.45 11.77 -0.14
CA ALA A 56 -4.07 12.79 0.67
C ALA A 56 -3.41 12.83 2.05
N VAL A 57 -2.92 14.00 2.44
CA VAL A 57 -2.28 14.27 3.71
C VAL A 57 -3.24 15.02 4.61
N ARG A 58 -3.42 14.55 5.83
CA ARG A 58 -4.12 15.23 6.91
C ARG A 58 -3.24 15.22 8.15
N LYS A 59 -3.07 16.35 8.79
CA LYS A 59 -2.10 16.49 9.89
C LYS A 59 -2.62 17.36 11.02
N PRO A 60 -2.10 17.20 12.24
CA PRO A 60 -2.38 18.13 13.32
C PRO A 60 -1.97 19.56 12.95
N PRO A 61 -2.57 20.58 13.58
CA PRO A 61 -2.08 21.94 13.46
C PRO A 61 -0.67 22.06 14.06
N GLY A 62 0.14 22.97 13.50
CA GLY A 62 1.51 23.22 13.94
C GLY A 62 2.58 22.81 12.93
N ALA A 63 3.84 23.05 13.33
CA ALA A 63 4.99 22.84 12.43
C ALA A 63 5.50 21.38 12.41
N GLY A 64 5.14 20.56 13.40
CA GLY A 64 5.70 19.21 13.57
C GLY A 64 7.09 19.24 14.24
N PRO A 65 7.97 18.23 14.05
CA PRO A 65 7.69 17.05 13.22
C PRO A 65 6.68 16.10 13.87
N PHE A 66 5.79 15.53 13.03
CA PHE A 66 4.77 14.59 13.46
C PHE A 66 5.16 13.16 13.09
N PRO A 67 4.82 12.16 13.93
CA PRO A 67 4.78 10.77 13.48
C PRO A 67 3.71 10.62 12.41
N VAL A 68 3.97 9.78 11.39
CA VAL A 68 3.10 9.60 10.23
C VAL A 68 2.58 8.18 10.18
N ILE A 69 1.29 8.03 9.90
CA ILE A 69 0.69 6.75 9.55
C ILE A 69 0.18 6.84 8.10
N THR A 70 0.77 6.04 7.22
CA THR A 70 0.22 5.85 5.88
C THR A 70 -0.93 4.84 5.95
N MET A 71 -2.00 5.11 5.20
CA MET A 71 -3.18 4.26 5.12
C MET A 71 -3.43 3.88 3.67
N GLY A 72 -3.73 2.61 3.42
CA GLY A 72 -4.14 2.13 2.11
C GLY A 72 -5.22 1.06 2.24
N ARG A 73 -5.99 0.88 1.18
CA ARG A 73 -7.03 -0.15 1.09
C ARG A 73 -6.72 -1.09 -0.08
N GLY A 74 -7.46 -2.20 -0.18
CA GLY A 74 -7.56 -3.01 -1.39
C GLY A 74 -8.42 -2.31 -2.43
N ASP A 75 -8.29 -2.73 -3.65
CA ASP A 75 -9.12 -2.46 -4.83
C ASP A 75 -9.90 -1.13 -4.85
N GLY A 76 -9.26 -0.06 -5.24
CA GLY A 76 -9.93 1.18 -5.57
C GLY A 76 -9.58 1.60 -6.99
N ARG A 77 -10.58 1.81 -7.85
CA ARG A 77 -10.40 2.43 -9.16
C ARG A 77 -10.86 3.87 -9.10
N GLY A 78 -10.21 4.80 -9.79
CA GLY A 78 -10.71 6.16 -9.91
C GLY A 78 -9.72 7.28 -9.61
N GLY A 79 -8.44 6.98 -9.40
CA GLY A 79 -7.40 7.99 -9.25
C GLY A 79 -7.65 8.95 -8.08
N TYR A 80 -7.34 10.25 -8.26
CA TYR A 80 -7.49 11.23 -7.19
C TYR A 80 -8.93 11.45 -6.69
N PRO A 81 -10.00 11.36 -7.51
CA PRO A 81 -11.38 11.44 -7.00
C PRO A 81 -11.70 10.31 -6.04
N HIS A 82 -11.11 9.13 -6.25
CA HIS A 82 -11.22 8.02 -5.31
C HIS A 82 -10.55 8.34 -3.97
N VAL A 83 -9.33 8.91 -4.00
CA VAL A 83 -8.61 9.36 -2.79
C VAL A 83 -9.46 10.35 -1.99
N GLU A 84 -10.03 11.38 -2.63
CA GLU A 84 -10.92 12.35 -1.98
C GLU A 84 -12.14 11.68 -1.35
N THR A 85 -12.77 10.78 -2.09
CA THR A 85 -13.96 10.04 -1.60
C THR A 85 -13.61 9.17 -0.39
N GLN A 86 -12.51 8.43 -0.43
CA GLN A 86 -12.11 7.56 0.68
C GLN A 86 -11.72 8.36 1.92
N VAL A 87 -11.00 9.46 1.75
CA VAL A 87 -10.68 10.36 2.87
C VAL A 87 -11.95 10.93 3.49
N GLY A 88 -12.92 11.37 2.69
CA GLY A 88 -14.20 11.86 3.21
C GLY A 88 -14.98 10.80 4.01
N ARG A 89 -14.93 9.54 3.56
CA ARG A 89 -15.56 8.42 4.27
C ARG A 89 -14.81 8.01 5.55
N LEU A 90 -13.48 8.07 5.54
CA LEU A 90 -12.62 7.70 6.66
C LEU A 90 -12.32 8.89 7.60
N ALA A 91 -12.79 10.08 7.28
CA ALA A 91 -12.46 11.29 8.03
C ALA A 91 -12.65 11.15 9.55
N PRO A 92 -13.76 10.61 10.08
CA PRO A 92 -13.92 10.49 11.52
C PRO A 92 -12.87 9.58 12.17
N MET A 93 -12.48 8.50 11.50
CA MET A 93 -11.40 7.61 11.96
C MET A 93 -10.05 8.33 11.92
N GLN A 94 -9.77 9.02 10.82
CA GLN A 94 -8.53 9.80 10.67
C GLN A 94 -8.45 10.95 11.70
N ASP A 95 -9.57 11.62 12.00
CA ASP A 95 -9.62 12.67 13.01
C ASP A 95 -9.21 12.15 14.39
N ARG A 96 -9.61 10.92 14.74
CA ARG A 96 -9.17 10.26 15.98
C ARG A 96 -7.67 9.96 15.98
N MET A 97 -7.09 9.58 14.84
CA MET A 97 -5.65 9.38 14.71
C MET A 97 -4.90 10.71 14.82
N ILE A 98 -5.44 11.77 14.20
CA ILE A 98 -4.87 13.12 14.27
C ILE A 98 -4.96 13.68 15.69
N ALA A 99 -6.06 13.45 16.39
CA ALA A 99 -6.19 13.83 17.80
C ALA A 99 -5.19 13.12 18.72
N ARG A 100 -4.69 11.94 18.32
CA ARG A 100 -3.56 11.26 18.97
C ARG A 100 -2.20 11.82 18.53
N GLY A 101 -2.15 12.87 17.70
CA GLY A 101 -0.91 13.55 17.27
C GLY A 101 -0.25 12.98 16.02
N TYR A 102 -0.90 12.11 15.27
CA TYR A 102 -0.39 11.56 14.02
C TYR A 102 -0.75 12.42 12.82
N ALA A 103 0.16 12.58 11.89
CA ALA A 103 -0.23 12.92 10.53
C ALA A 103 -0.67 11.63 9.83
N VAL A 104 -1.75 11.72 9.05
CA VAL A 104 -2.35 10.58 8.35
C VAL A 104 -2.26 10.81 6.86
N VAL A 105 -1.75 9.82 6.14
CA VAL A 105 -1.56 9.88 4.70
C VAL A 105 -2.32 8.74 4.04
N TYR A 106 -3.41 9.06 3.34
CA TYR A 106 -4.11 8.06 2.54
C TYR A 106 -3.47 8.00 1.15
N LEU A 107 -3.14 6.80 0.70
CA LEU A 107 -2.49 6.59 -0.59
C LEU A 107 -3.31 5.68 -1.49
N ASN A 108 -3.15 5.88 -2.79
CA ASN A 108 -3.68 5.07 -3.86
C ASN A 108 -2.51 4.49 -4.68
N TYR A 109 -2.72 3.35 -5.34
CA TYR A 109 -1.69 2.71 -6.14
C TYR A 109 -1.98 2.90 -7.63
N ARG A 110 -0.97 2.74 -8.48
CA ARG A 110 -1.11 2.90 -9.93
C ARG A 110 -2.11 1.93 -10.57
N ASN A 111 -2.23 0.71 -10.04
CA ASN A 111 -3.18 -0.28 -10.54
C ASN A 111 -4.63 0.08 -10.18
N GLU A 112 -4.83 1.00 -9.25
CA GLU A 112 -6.13 1.53 -8.86
C GLU A 112 -6.55 2.72 -9.74
N ILE A 113 -5.67 3.19 -10.61
CA ILE A 113 -5.97 4.24 -11.59
C ILE A 113 -6.60 3.59 -12.80
N PRO A 114 -7.81 4.01 -13.25
CA PRO A 114 -8.42 3.47 -14.45
C PRO A 114 -7.49 3.65 -15.64
N HIS A 115 -7.30 2.60 -16.42
CA HIS A 115 -6.63 2.73 -17.70
C HIS A 115 -7.49 3.57 -18.64
N LEU A 116 -6.88 4.50 -19.37
CA LEU A 116 -7.57 5.40 -20.31
C LEU A 116 -8.32 4.65 -21.41
N TYR A 117 -8.03 3.37 -21.61
CA TYR A 117 -8.58 2.52 -22.64
C TYR A 117 -9.51 1.43 -22.11
N GLU A 118 -9.73 1.35 -20.78
CA GLU A 118 -10.69 0.40 -20.22
C GLU A 118 -12.11 0.93 -20.41
N ARG A 119 -12.77 0.38 -21.40
CA ARG A 119 -14.23 0.41 -21.50
C ARG A 119 -14.71 -0.96 -21.03
N GLU A 120 -15.68 -1.00 -20.13
CA GLU A 120 -16.18 -2.24 -19.53
C GLU A 120 -16.65 -3.25 -20.61
N ASP A 121 -17.24 -2.75 -21.70
CA ASP A 121 -17.70 -3.52 -22.85
C ASP A 121 -16.56 -4.07 -23.73
N GLU A 122 -15.42 -3.39 -23.77
CA GLU A 122 -14.24 -3.83 -24.53
C GLU A 122 -13.39 -4.82 -23.73
N VAL A 123 -13.26 -4.58 -22.42
CA VAL A 123 -12.48 -5.43 -21.51
C VAL A 123 -13.10 -6.83 -21.36
N ALA A 124 -14.43 -6.94 -21.39
CA ALA A 124 -15.13 -8.24 -21.31
C ALA A 124 -14.76 -9.22 -22.42
N ASN A 125 -14.26 -8.72 -23.55
CA ASN A 125 -13.89 -9.53 -24.72
C ASN A 125 -12.38 -9.78 -24.84
N LEU A 126 -11.57 -9.22 -23.93
CA LEU A 126 -10.14 -9.48 -23.91
C LEU A 126 -9.85 -10.82 -23.19
N PRO A 127 -8.80 -11.55 -23.59
CA PRO A 127 -8.31 -12.68 -22.81
C PRO A 127 -8.04 -12.28 -21.35
N ASP A 128 -8.33 -13.17 -20.41
CA ASP A 128 -8.20 -12.95 -18.97
C ASP A 128 -6.80 -12.45 -18.53
N ASP A 129 -5.78 -12.70 -19.32
CA ASP A 129 -4.41 -12.29 -19.09
C ASP A 129 -4.09 -10.88 -19.60
N ILE A 130 -4.97 -10.30 -20.40
CA ILE A 130 -4.84 -8.95 -20.98
C ILE A 130 -5.95 -8.04 -20.43
N SER A 131 -7.11 -8.62 -20.06
CA SER A 131 -8.21 -7.85 -19.50
C SER A 131 -7.76 -7.16 -18.20
N GLY A 132 -7.84 -5.86 -18.15
CA GLY A 132 -7.51 -5.06 -16.98
C GLY A 132 -8.38 -5.34 -15.75
N GLY A 133 -9.32 -6.28 -15.86
CA GLY A 133 -10.23 -6.69 -14.78
C GLY A 133 -9.51 -7.20 -13.54
N ASP A 134 -8.35 -7.78 -13.71
CA ASP A 134 -7.45 -8.13 -12.63
C ASP A 134 -6.04 -7.65 -12.95
N ASN A 135 -5.79 -6.35 -12.77
CA ASN A 135 -4.50 -5.70 -13.02
C ASN A 135 -3.32 -6.32 -12.27
N ARG A 136 -3.64 -7.20 -11.31
CA ARG A 136 -2.66 -8.02 -10.59
C ARG A 136 -2.15 -9.18 -11.43
N THR A 137 -2.72 -9.40 -12.58
CA THR A 137 -2.48 -10.59 -13.41
C THR A 137 -1.69 -10.35 -14.68
N LEU A 138 -0.95 -9.30 -14.78
CA LEU A 138 0.25 -9.45 -15.58
C LEU A 138 1.12 -10.50 -14.86
N LYS A 139 0.78 -11.77 -15.07
CA LYS A 139 1.29 -12.96 -14.36
C LYS A 139 2.81 -13.06 -14.35
N SER A 140 3.47 -12.29 -15.20
CA SER A 140 4.92 -12.24 -15.36
C SER A 140 5.55 -10.91 -14.94
N ALA A 141 4.77 -9.83 -14.77
CA ALA A 141 5.30 -8.54 -14.35
C ALA A 141 5.26 -8.39 -12.82
N PRO A 142 6.34 -7.98 -12.18
CA PRO A 142 6.30 -7.63 -10.76
C PRO A 142 5.30 -6.49 -10.56
N SER A 143 4.42 -6.60 -9.56
CA SER A 143 3.55 -5.50 -9.17
C SER A 143 4.40 -4.29 -8.79
N LEU A 144 4.11 -3.15 -9.40
CA LEU A 144 4.80 -1.89 -9.15
C LEU A 144 4.19 -1.09 -7.99
N ASP A 145 3.06 -1.52 -7.44
CA ASP A 145 2.38 -0.83 -6.35
C ASP A 145 3.23 -0.70 -5.09
N SER A 146 4.06 -1.72 -4.81
CA SER A 146 5.03 -1.61 -3.72
C SER A 146 6.10 -0.56 -3.98
N ASP A 147 6.41 -0.26 -5.23
CA ASP A 147 7.34 0.82 -5.60
C ASP A 147 6.67 2.19 -5.46
N ASP A 148 5.36 2.27 -5.74
CA ASP A 148 4.55 3.47 -5.46
C ASP A 148 4.53 3.78 -3.97
N PHE A 149 4.29 2.76 -3.13
CA PHE A 149 4.34 2.90 -1.69
C PHE A 149 5.71 3.41 -1.22
N ILE A 150 6.81 2.83 -1.74
CA ILE A 150 8.17 3.25 -1.40
C ILE A 150 8.43 4.69 -1.85
N ALA A 151 7.94 5.09 -3.03
CA ALA A 151 8.08 6.47 -3.50
C ALA A 151 7.36 7.44 -2.57
N VAL A 152 6.16 7.10 -2.10
CA VAL A 152 5.42 7.90 -1.12
C VAL A 152 6.20 8.02 0.19
N VAL A 153 6.73 6.93 0.74
CA VAL A 153 7.55 6.98 1.97
C VAL A 153 8.77 7.88 1.79
N ARG A 154 9.49 7.73 0.66
CA ARG A 154 10.66 8.58 0.34
C ARG A 154 10.29 10.05 0.20
N TYR A 155 9.15 10.34 -0.42
CA TYR A 155 8.63 11.70 -0.50
C TYR A 155 8.32 12.26 0.90
N LEU A 156 7.64 11.50 1.76
CA LEU A 156 7.33 11.92 3.13
C LEU A 156 8.61 12.23 3.92
N GLU A 157 9.67 11.45 3.75
CA GLU A 157 10.97 11.70 4.38
C GLU A 157 11.60 13.06 3.99
N THR A 158 11.17 13.69 2.90
CA THR A 158 11.65 15.02 2.48
C THR A 158 10.91 16.18 3.13
N LEU A 159 9.74 15.94 3.73
CA LEU A 159 8.88 16.98 4.26
C LEU A 159 9.33 17.42 5.66
N PRO A 160 9.43 18.73 5.92
CA PRO A 160 9.98 19.24 7.17
C PRO A 160 9.14 18.93 8.41
N TRP A 161 7.84 18.70 8.23
CA TRP A 161 6.89 18.40 9.29
C TRP A 161 6.80 16.89 9.62
N VAL A 162 7.58 16.04 8.96
CA VAL A 162 7.58 14.58 9.17
C VAL A 162 8.70 14.18 10.11
N ASP A 163 8.38 13.43 11.16
CA ASP A 163 9.39 12.66 11.90
C ASP A 163 9.78 11.43 11.07
N ARG A 164 10.92 11.53 10.40
CA ARG A 164 11.43 10.47 9.49
C ARG A 164 11.68 9.13 10.18
N LYS A 165 11.82 9.13 11.50
CA LYS A 165 12.05 7.92 12.30
C LYS A 165 10.73 7.29 12.76
N ALA A 166 9.62 7.99 12.59
CA ALA A 166 8.30 7.61 13.08
C ALA A 166 7.29 7.50 11.93
N ILE A 167 7.67 6.86 10.83
CA ILE A 167 6.76 6.54 9.72
C ILE A 167 6.29 5.11 9.89
N GLY A 168 4.98 4.94 10.11
CA GLY A 168 4.28 3.67 10.14
C GLY A 168 3.31 3.52 8.97
N ALA A 169 2.79 2.31 8.81
CA ALA A 169 1.83 2.00 7.75
C ALA A 169 0.73 1.07 8.24
N VAL A 170 -0.51 1.33 7.86
CA VAL A 170 -1.65 0.41 8.03
C VAL A 170 -2.31 0.18 6.68
N GLY A 171 -2.61 -1.06 6.35
CA GLY A 171 -3.21 -1.39 5.06
C GLY A 171 -4.10 -2.62 5.14
N VAL A 172 -5.22 -2.55 4.41
CA VAL A 172 -6.19 -3.64 4.28
C VAL A 172 -5.96 -4.40 2.98
N SER A 173 -6.08 -5.72 3.01
CA SER A 173 -6.07 -6.59 1.84
C SER A 173 -4.81 -6.37 0.96
N HIS A 174 -4.97 -5.88 -0.27
CA HIS A 174 -3.86 -5.54 -1.16
C HIS A 174 -2.83 -4.60 -0.51
N SER A 175 -3.29 -3.53 0.18
CA SER A 175 -2.38 -2.63 0.88
C SER A 175 -1.61 -3.31 2.01
N GLY A 176 -2.20 -4.31 2.66
CA GLY A 176 -1.49 -5.15 3.63
C GLY A 176 -0.34 -5.92 2.99
N GLU A 177 -0.53 -6.45 1.77
CA GLU A 177 0.56 -7.06 1.00
C GLU A 177 1.63 -6.04 0.60
N MET A 178 1.22 -4.83 0.15
CA MET A 178 2.18 -3.78 -0.25
C MET A 178 3.07 -3.35 0.91
N ILE A 179 2.54 -3.32 2.13
CA ILE A 179 3.35 -3.07 3.34
C ILE A 179 4.43 -4.15 3.51
N LEU A 180 4.09 -5.43 3.38
CA LEU A 180 5.07 -6.52 3.48
C LEU A 180 6.12 -6.48 2.37
N LYS A 181 5.70 -6.20 1.13
CA LYS A 181 6.60 -6.07 -0.03
C LYS A 181 7.55 -4.89 0.12
N ALA A 182 7.05 -3.76 0.60
CA ALA A 182 7.86 -2.57 0.87
C ALA A 182 8.80 -2.80 2.06
N ALA A 183 8.31 -3.40 3.16
CA ALA A 183 9.12 -3.70 4.35
C ALA A 183 10.28 -4.66 4.07
N ALA A 184 10.19 -5.46 3.00
CA ALA A 184 11.31 -6.28 2.53
C ALA A 184 12.42 -5.47 1.82
N LYS A 185 12.17 -4.20 1.48
CA LYS A 185 13.08 -3.31 0.75
C LYS A 185 13.49 -2.07 1.55
N ILE A 186 12.60 -1.57 2.42
CA ILE A 186 12.83 -0.40 3.28
C ILE A 186 12.40 -0.72 4.72
N THR A 187 12.89 0.04 5.69
CA THR A 187 12.48 -0.13 7.10
C THR A 187 11.52 0.98 7.49
N LEU A 188 10.34 0.60 7.98
CA LEU A 188 9.37 1.47 8.63
C LEU A 188 9.48 1.32 10.15
N ALA A 189 9.00 2.31 10.92
CA ALA A 189 8.93 2.19 12.37
C ALA A 189 7.95 1.11 12.83
N ALA A 190 6.86 0.91 12.10
CA ALA A 190 5.89 -0.18 12.30
C ALA A 190 5.03 -0.39 11.05
N GLY A 191 4.54 -1.63 10.87
CA GLY A 191 3.54 -1.96 9.86
C GLY A 191 2.36 -2.71 10.47
N VAL A 192 1.15 -2.43 10.00
CA VAL A 192 -0.07 -3.15 10.35
C VAL A 192 -0.71 -3.69 9.08
N ALA A 193 -0.66 -4.99 8.89
CA ALA A 193 -1.26 -5.67 7.74
C ALA A 193 -2.61 -6.26 8.18
N ILE A 194 -3.69 -5.62 7.76
CA ILE A 194 -5.06 -6.06 8.03
C ILE A 194 -5.52 -6.94 6.88
N GLU A 195 -5.78 -8.21 7.17
CA GLU A 195 -6.25 -9.19 6.18
C GLU A 195 -5.43 -9.16 4.89
N GLY A 196 -4.10 -9.08 5.04
CA GLY A 196 -3.17 -8.83 3.95
C GLY A 196 -3.17 -9.92 2.87
N ALA A 197 -3.62 -9.59 1.67
CA ALA A 197 -3.73 -10.50 0.53
C ALA A 197 -2.37 -10.88 -0.06
N SER A 198 -1.50 -11.47 0.75
CA SER A 198 -0.06 -11.64 0.52
C SER A 198 0.32 -12.78 -0.44
N HIS A 199 -0.49 -13.01 -1.48
CA HIS A 199 -0.26 -14.08 -2.45
C HIS A 199 1.09 -13.96 -3.17
N GLU A 200 1.35 -12.80 -3.75
CA GLU A 200 2.58 -12.57 -4.48
C GLU A 200 3.79 -12.53 -3.53
N PHE A 201 3.63 -11.89 -2.37
CA PHE A 201 4.68 -11.82 -1.35
C PHE A 201 5.14 -13.20 -0.90
N LEU A 202 4.20 -14.11 -0.68
CA LEU A 202 4.46 -15.50 -0.30
C LEU A 202 4.77 -16.41 -1.51
N ALA A 203 4.73 -15.87 -2.73
CA ALA A 203 4.91 -16.62 -3.95
C ALA A 203 3.94 -17.82 -4.04
N VAL A 204 2.68 -17.59 -3.70
CA VAL A 204 1.59 -18.56 -3.87
C VAL A 204 1.29 -18.68 -5.35
N ASP A 205 1.24 -19.91 -5.87
CA ASP A 205 0.87 -20.14 -7.26
C ASP A 205 -0.65 -19.93 -7.44
N THR A 206 -0.98 -18.85 -8.15
CA THR A 206 -2.34 -18.49 -8.54
C THR A 206 -2.58 -18.74 -10.03
N GLY A 207 -1.79 -19.62 -10.67
CA GLY A 207 -1.81 -19.90 -12.10
C GLY A 207 -3.17 -20.35 -12.63
N PRO A 208 -3.32 -20.62 -13.96
CA PRO A 208 -4.62 -20.91 -14.60
C PRO A 208 -5.30 -22.18 -14.10
N LYS A 209 -4.60 -22.99 -13.32
CA LYS A 209 -5.16 -24.14 -12.57
C LYS A 209 -5.61 -23.75 -11.16
N ALA A 210 -5.34 -22.52 -10.74
CA ALA A 210 -5.84 -22.05 -9.46
C ALA A 210 -7.36 -21.90 -9.57
N PRO A 211 -8.07 -22.35 -8.58
CA PRO A 211 -9.52 -22.37 -8.59
C PRO A 211 -10.10 -20.95 -8.64
N ARG A 212 -11.14 -20.76 -9.44
CA ARG A 212 -11.85 -19.47 -9.56
C ARG A 212 -13.06 -19.46 -8.63
N LYS A 213 -13.31 -18.35 -7.94
CA LYS A 213 -14.49 -17.99 -7.10
C LYS A 213 -15.02 -19.04 -6.10
N ALA A 214 -15.44 -20.24 -6.53
CA ALA A 214 -15.89 -21.32 -5.62
C ALA A 214 -14.77 -21.85 -4.74
N ASP A 215 -13.56 -21.53 -5.07
CA ASP A 215 -12.33 -22.09 -4.53
C ASP A 215 -11.50 -21.07 -3.72
N GLU A 216 -11.98 -19.85 -3.54
CA GLU A 216 -11.38 -18.90 -2.60
C GLU A 216 -11.34 -19.47 -1.18
N ILE A 217 -12.29 -20.35 -0.84
CA ILE A 217 -12.33 -21.11 0.43
C ILE A 217 -11.03 -21.87 0.68
N GLN A 218 -10.34 -22.33 -0.34
CA GLN A 218 -9.08 -23.06 -0.13
C GLN A 218 -7.96 -22.19 0.47
N TYR A 219 -8.02 -20.87 0.28
CA TYR A 219 -7.04 -19.96 0.89
C TYR A 219 -7.32 -19.67 2.37
N GLN A 220 -8.43 -20.17 2.93
CA GLN A 220 -8.66 -20.20 4.37
C GLN A 220 -7.76 -21.22 5.06
N ASP A 221 -7.47 -22.33 4.39
CA ASP A 221 -6.63 -23.39 4.97
C ASP A 221 -5.15 -23.10 4.73
N ILE A 222 -4.43 -22.85 5.80
CA ILE A 222 -2.99 -22.61 5.79
C ILE A 222 -2.20 -23.80 5.19
N ALA A 223 -2.70 -25.04 5.31
CA ALA A 223 -2.03 -26.21 4.75
C ALA A 223 -2.08 -26.21 3.23
N VAL A 224 -3.23 -25.80 2.68
CA VAL A 224 -3.41 -25.62 1.22
C VAL A 224 -2.52 -24.50 0.70
N VAL A 225 -2.49 -23.36 1.39
CA VAL A 225 -1.61 -22.24 1.01
C VAL A 225 -0.14 -22.66 1.04
N LYS A 226 0.31 -23.35 2.10
CA LYS A 226 1.69 -23.85 2.21
C LYS A 226 2.09 -24.77 1.07
N LYS A 227 1.17 -25.63 0.61
CA LYS A 227 1.41 -26.56 -0.48
C LYS A 227 1.65 -25.85 -1.81
N ASN A 228 0.97 -24.69 -2.00
CA ASN A 228 1.00 -23.92 -3.26
C ASN A 228 1.99 -22.74 -3.23
N ALA A 229 2.70 -22.52 -2.11
CA ALA A 229 3.63 -21.41 -1.96
C ALA A 229 5.08 -21.86 -2.18
N ASP A 230 5.86 -21.05 -2.91
CA ASP A 230 7.32 -21.20 -2.99
C ASP A 230 7.96 -20.66 -1.70
N LYS A 231 8.12 -21.55 -0.71
CA LYS A 231 8.72 -21.20 0.59
C LYS A 231 10.11 -20.57 0.44
N LYS A 232 10.94 -21.04 -0.48
CA LYS A 232 12.31 -20.52 -0.66
C LYS A 232 12.28 -19.06 -1.12
N ARG A 233 11.39 -18.75 -2.06
CA ARG A 233 11.19 -17.40 -2.59
C ARG A 233 10.59 -16.47 -1.53
N ALA A 234 9.55 -16.91 -0.82
CA ALA A 234 8.93 -16.17 0.26
C ALA A 234 9.91 -15.87 1.40
N MET A 235 10.64 -16.88 1.90
CA MET A 235 11.61 -16.71 2.99
C MET A 235 12.75 -15.74 2.61
N ARG A 236 13.13 -15.65 1.35
CA ARG A 236 14.12 -14.67 0.90
C ARG A 236 13.62 -13.25 1.08
N ARG A 237 12.34 -12.99 0.76
CA ARG A 237 11.70 -11.68 0.97
C ARG A 237 11.52 -11.38 2.46
N ILE A 238 11.03 -12.34 3.22
CA ILE A 238 10.81 -12.23 4.67
C ILE A 238 12.09 -11.86 5.41
N ARG A 239 13.22 -12.47 5.06
CA ARG A 239 14.53 -12.13 5.68
C ARG A 239 14.91 -10.66 5.52
N GLY A 240 14.47 -9.99 4.45
CA GLY A 240 14.68 -8.55 4.23
C GLY A 240 13.88 -7.66 5.18
N ILE A 241 12.83 -8.17 5.82
CA ILE A 241 11.98 -7.37 6.71
C ILE A 241 12.72 -7.07 8.02
N ASN A 242 12.84 -5.79 8.35
CA ASN A 242 13.29 -5.30 9.66
C ASN A 242 12.20 -4.47 10.37
N THR A 243 11.12 -4.17 9.68
CA THR A 243 9.94 -3.50 10.20
C THR A 243 9.18 -4.44 11.11
N PRO A 244 8.83 -4.05 12.35
CA PRO A 244 7.88 -4.79 13.17
C PRO A 244 6.50 -4.82 12.50
N ILE A 245 5.86 -5.98 12.44
CA ILE A 245 4.57 -6.15 11.77
C ILE A 245 3.50 -6.69 12.72
N LEU A 246 2.37 -6.00 12.81
CA LEU A 246 1.14 -6.53 13.38
C LEU A 246 0.26 -7.04 12.24
N HIS A 247 -0.08 -8.32 12.28
CA HIS A 247 -1.08 -8.92 11.41
C HIS A 247 -2.42 -8.94 12.14
N ILE A 248 -3.44 -8.34 11.52
CA ILE A 248 -4.83 -8.42 11.98
C ILE A 248 -5.59 -9.28 10.99
N GLY A 249 -6.11 -10.39 11.47
CA GLY A 249 -6.93 -11.32 10.71
C GLY A 249 -8.42 -11.21 11.07
N ARG A 250 -9.24 -11.83 10.24
CA ARG A 250 -10.66 -12.04 10.48
C ARG A 250 -10.94 -13.54 10.48
N ASP A 251 -11.65 -14.00 11.49
CA ASP A 251 -12.03 -15.41 11.60
C ASP A 251 -12.97 -15.78 10.44
N GLY A 252 -12.69 -16.89 9.78
CA GLY A 252 -13.45 -17.31 8.61
C GLY A 252 -13.22 -16.49 7.33
N ASP A 253 -12.23 -15.59 7.30
CA ASP A 253 -11.88 -14.87 6.06
C ASP A 253 -11.43 -15.84 4.97
N HIS A 254 -11.85 -15.58 3.73
CA HIS A 254 -11.50 -16.40 2.56
C HIS A 254 -9.99 -16.46 2.26
N LEU A 255 -9.21 -15.51 2.78
CA LEU A 255 -7.75 -15.45 2.66
C LEU A 255 -7.02 -15.74 3.99
N GLN A 256 -7.72 -16.25 5.02
CA GLN A 256 -7.15 -16.37 6.36
C GLN A 256 -5.85 -17.20 6.39
N GLY A 257 -5.76 -18.25 5.59
CA GLY A 257 -4.55 -19.08 5.50
C GLY A 257 -3.34 -18.31 4.96
N ILE A 258 -3.57 -17.32 4.09
CA ILE A 258 -2.50 -16.50 3.49
C ILE A 258 -1.85 -15.60 4.54
N PHE A 259 -2.64 -14.81 5.26
CA PHE A 259 -2.04 -13.92 6.25
C PHE A 259 -1.57 -14.64 7.52
N LYS A 260 -2.20 -15.75 7.91
CA LYS A 260 -1.64 -16.65 8.95
C LYS A 260 -0.28 -17.20 8.54
N LEU A 261 -0.12 -17.61 7.26
CA LEU A 261 1.15 -18.13 6.76
C LEU A 261 2.24 -17.06 6.73
N ALA A 262 1.89 -15.83 6.36
CA ALA A 262 2.84 -14.71 6.39
C ALA A 262 3.38 -14.50 7.81
N HIS A 263 2.49 -14.45 8.80
CA HIS A 263 2.86 -14.35 10.22
C HIS A 263 3.74 -15.53 10.66
N GLU A 264 3.31 -16.77 10.39
CA GLU A 264 4.05 -17.97 10.77
C GLU A 264 5.48 -17.99 10.22
N TRP A 265 5.63 -17.67 8.92
CA TRP A 265 6.95 -17.67 8.29
C TRP A 265 7.82 -16.49 8.72
N MET A 266 7.23 -15.36 9.06
CA MET A 266 7.96 -14.28 9.71
C MET A 266 8.50 -14.71 11.09
N GLY A 267 7.69 -15.39 11.90
CA GLY A 267 8.12 -15.97 13.18
C GLY A 267 9.25 -17.00 13.01
N GLN A 268 9.14 -17.91 12.01
CA GLN A 268 10.21 -18.87 11.68
C GLN A 268 11.52 -18.19 11.26
N ALA A 269 11.45 -16.98 10.68
CA ALA A 269 12.61 -16.17 10.31
C ALA A 269 13.14 -15.28 11.44
N GLY A 270 12.57 -15.38 12.66
CA GLY A 270 12.95 -14.55 13.81
C GLY A 270 12.60 -13.07 13.65
N LYS A 271 11.55 -12.74 12.86
CA LYS A 271 11.10 -11.36 12.65
C LYS A 271 10.11 -10.94 13.73
N ASP A 272 10.11 -9.67 14.08
CA ASP A 272 9.12 -9.08 14.99
C ASP A 272 7.74 -9.10 14.30
N SER A 273 6.92 -10.07 14.64
CA SER A 273 5.63 -10.32 14.03
C SER A 273 4.61 -10.69 15.09
N THR A 274 3.55 -9.91 15.18
CA THR A 274 2.44 -10.09 16.13
C THR A 274 1.18 -10.49 15.37
N TRP A 275 0.35 -11.35 15.96
CA TRP A 275 -0.91 -11.78 15.39
C TRP A 275 -2.07 -11.41 16.31
N ALA A 276 -3.15 -10.91 15.71
CA ALA A 276 -4.47 -10.79 16.32
C ALA A 276 -5.54 -11.21 15.31
N SER A 277 -6.62 -11.82 15.77
CA SER A 277 -7.76 -12.19 14.94
C SER A 277 -9.06 -11.82 15.64
N PHE A 278 -10.09 -11.51 14.87
CA PHE A 278 -11.38 -11.08 15.36
C PHE A 278 -12.49 -11.79 14.59
N ASP A 279 -13.62 -12.03 15.25
CA ASP A 279 -14.84 -12.49 14.61
C ASP A 279 -15.64 -11.27 14.12
N HIS A 280 -15.70 -11.08 12.82
CA HIS A 280 -16.44 -10.00 12.18
C HIS A 280 -16.89 -10.40 10.76
N PRO A 281 -18.12 -10.02 10.31
CA PRO A 281 -18.61 -10.42 8.99
C PRO A 281 -17.88 -9.73 7.83
N ASP A 282 -17.41 -8.50 8.01
CA ASP A 282 -16.92 -7.66 6.91
C ASP A 282 -15.40 -7.74 6.74
N HIS A 283 -14.95 -7.94 5.51
CA HIS A 283 -13.54 -7.80 5.13
C HIS A 283 -13.08 -6.35 5.22
N GLY A 284 -11.97 -6.09 5.88
CA GLY A 284 -11.44 -4.74 6.13
C GLY A 284 -12.14 -4.00 7.27
N PHE A 285 -12.81 -4.71 8.14
CA PHE A 285 -13.63 -4.16 9.25
C PHE A 285 -12.92 -3.15 10.16
N PRO A 286 -11.59 -3.19 10.39
CA PRO A 286 -10.93 -2.19 11.23
C PRO A 286 -10.92 -0.78 10.61
N TYR A 287 -11.23 -0.65 9.30
CA TYR A 287 -11.45 0.63 8.66
C TYR A 287 -12.90 1.06 8.83
N ILE A 288 -13.12 1.96 9.77
CA ILE A 288 -14.45 2.39 10.18
C ILE A 288 -14.87 3.60 9.35
N TYR A 289 -15.88 3.39 8.51
CA TYR A 289 -16.37 4.40 7.59
C TYR A 289 -17.51 5.21 8.19
N ARG A 290 -17.57 6.48 7.78
CA ARG A 290 -18.76 7.29 7.98
C ARG A 290 -19.96 6.62 7.31
N GLN A 291 -21.06 6.50 8.03
CA GLN A 291 -22.32 5.94 7.53
C GLN A 291 -22.98 6.89 6.52
N ALA A 292 -23.96 6.40 5.76
CA ALA A 292 -24.71 7.20 4.79
C ALA A 292 -25.44 8.38 5.43
N ASP A 293 -25.91 8.24 6.68
CA ASP A 293 -26.54 9.29 7.48
C ASP A 293 -25.54 10.32 8.04
N GLY A 294 -24.26 10.17 7.75
CA GLY A 294 -23.18 11.04 8.23
C GLY A 294 -22.65 10.67 9.61
N SER A 295 -23.23 9.69 10.30
CA SER A 295 -22.78 9.25 11.61
C SER A 295 -21.49 8.42 11.54
N TYR A 296 -20.81 8.33 12.68
CA TYR A 296 -19.66 7.45 12.88
C TYR A 296 -19.97 6.55 14.08
N ARG A 297 -20.21 5.28 13.80
CA ARG A 297 -20.64 4.31 14.79
C ARG A 297 -19.87 3.00 14.62
N PRO A 298 -18.67 2.90 15.20
CA PRO A 298 -17.97 1.61 15.23
C PRO A 298 -18.76 0.62 16.07
N ASP A 299 -18.81 -0.63 15.64
CA ASP A 299 -19.20 -1.69 16.53
C ASP A 299 -18.08 -2.03 17.54
N PRO A 300 -18.35 -2.85 18.58
CA PRO A 300 -17.34 -3.17 19.60
C PRO A 300 -16.08 -3.85 19.05
N VAL A 301 -16.21 -4.69 18.03
CA VAL A 301 -15.06 -5.43 17.43
C VAL A 301 -14.22 -4.49 16.59
N GLN A 302 -14.85 -3.63 15.81
CA GLN A 302 -14.17 -2.57 15.06
C GLN A 302 -13.41 -1.62 16.00
N GLN A 303 -14.05 -1.21 17.09
CA GLN A 303 -13.42 -0.34 18.09
C GLN A 303 -12.20 -1.02 18.72
N GLN A 304 -12.33 -2.28 19.12
CA GLN A 304 -11.24 -3.07 19.71
C GLN A 304 -10.06 -3.22 18.75
N ALA A 305 -10.32 -3.51 17.47
CA ALA A 305 -9.28 -3.64 16.47
C ALA A 305 -8.59 -2.29 16.18
N PHE A 306 -9.36 -1.19 16.14
CA PHE A 306 -8.83 0.16 15.99
C PHE A 306 -7.91 0.51 17.17
N ASP A 307 -8.34 0.28 18.41
CA ASP A 307 -7.54 0.59 19.58
C ASP A 307 -6.27 -0.27 19.62
N LEU A 308 -6.36 -1.55 19.27
CA LEU A 308 -5.20 -2.46 19.19
C LEU A 308 -4.12 -1.91 18.25
N PHE A 309 -4.45 -1.54 17.02
CA PHE A 309 -3.42 -1.06 16.10
C PHE A 309 -2.94 0.35 16.44
N MET A 310 -3.78 1.18 17.01
CA MET A 310 -3.34 2.50 17.50
C MET A 310 -2.37 2.39 18.68
N ASP A 311 -2.64 1.50 19.63
CA ASP A 311 -1.73 1.24 20.75
C ASP A 311 -0.40 0.61 20.26
N TYR A 312 -0.47 -0.20 19.20
CA TYR A 312 0.72 -0.73 18.55
C TYR A 312 1.57 0.39 17.94
N PHE A 313 0.97 1.37 17.27
CA PHE A 313 1.67 2.54 16.75
C PHE A 313 2.17 3.44 17.89
N ASP A 314 1.39 3.70 18.92
CA ASP A 314 1.80 4.54 20.04
C ASP A 314 3.09 4.02 20.69
N LYS A 315 3.20 2.70 20.87
CA LYS A 315 4.41 2.06 21.43
C LYS A 315 5.65 2.17 20.53
N ARG A 316 5.48 2.30 19.22
CA ARG A 316 6.58 2.19 18.25
C ARG A 316 6.95 3.50 17.55
N LEU A 317 6.01 4.40 17.41
CA LEU A 317 6.19 5.66 16.70
C LEU A 317 6.36 6.87 17.65
N LYS A 318 5.81 6.79 18.86
CA LYS A 318 6.00 7.85 19.85
C LYS A 318 7.23 7.54 20.69
N LYS A 319 8.09 8.54 20.84
CA LYS A 319 9.22 8.43 21.80
C LYS A 319 8.63 8.30 23.20
N GLN A 320 9.05 7.28 23.91
CA GLN A 320 8.87 7.19 25.36
C GLN A 320 9.72 8.24 26.04
#